data_8e5e342cceb5dec0787033f4b8e19227
#
_entry.id   8e5e342cceb5dec0787033f4b8e19227
#
_cell.length_a   1.000
_cell.length_b   1.000
_cell.length_c   1.000
_cell.angle_alpha   90.00
_cell.angle_beta   90.00
_cell.angle_gamma   90.00
#
_symmetry.space_group_name_H-M   'P 1'
#
loop_
_entity.id
_entity.type
_entity.pdbx_description
1 polymer ?
#
loop_
_entity_poly.entity_id
_entity_poly.type
_entity_poly.pdbx_seq_one_letter_code
_entity_poly.pdbx_strand_id
1 'polypeptide(L)'
;MKPSNLLLNSECLMKVADFGLARSLLDDNKSDEGTKPPVMTDYVATRWYRAPEILLGSNRYGKAVDLWSLGCIFGEMLGGKPVFPGTSTLNQLEKIGEMVGAPTTEDITALASTFTLEMLDAMPFPMGEKGPDGKRALVPFNKASPPEPGHGGGNDWRSLYPKASDDAIDLMEKIMKYDPNQRIKAKDGLTHPYCSQFHDQDTEPLAAEKVSIPIHDNKKLSTQKYRELMYEDLKARQAKA
;
A
#
# COMPACT_ATOMS: atom_id res chain seq x y z
N MET A 1 6.55 0.45 -0.33
CA MET A 1 7.60 1.51 -0.31
C MET A 1 7.70 2.16 1.07
N LYS A 2 8.75 2.96 1.37
CA LYS A 2 8.94 3.76 2.60
C LYS A 2 9.92 4.90 2.32
N PRO A 3 9.92 6.00 3.10
CA PRO A 3 10.80 7.15 2.85
C PRO A 3 12.28 6.82 2.74
N SER A 4 12.81 5.92 3.60
CA SER A 4 14.24 5.54 3.58
C SER A 4 14.68 4.82 2.31
N ASN A 5 13.74 4.35 1.47
CA ASN A 5 14.03 3.71 0.19
C ASN A 5 13.89 4.68 -1.00
N LEU A 6 13.59 5.94 -0.75
CA LEU A 6 13.55 7.01 -1.73
C LEU A 6 14.83 7.86 -1.59
N LEU A 7 15.76 7.67 -2.50
CA LEU A 7 17.07 8.32 -2.47
C LEU A 7 17.04 9.55 -3.36
N LEU A 8 17.41 10.70 -2.80
CA LEU A 8 17.43 11.98 -3.49
C LEU A 8 18.87 12.48 -3.57
N ASN A 9 19.30 12.94 -4.73
CA ASN A 9 20.62 13.58 -4.88
C ASN A 9 20.52 15.12 -4.74
N SER A 10 21.66 15.81 -4.85
CA SER A 10 21.72 17.28 -4.77
C SER A 10 20.96 18.02 -5.88
N GLU A 11 20.69 17.35 -6.98
CA GLU A 11 19.93 17.87 -8.12
C GLU A 11 18.44 17.52 -8.05
N CYS A 12 17.97 17.01 -6.89
CA CYS A 12 16.60 16.55 -6.68
C CYS A 12 16.17 15.37 -7.57
N LEU A 13 17.13 14.64 -8.15
CA LEU A 13 16.80 13.40 -8.86
C LEU A 13 16.57 12.28 -7.87
N MET A 14 15.40 11.65 -7.96
CA MET A 14 14.98 10.59 -7.06
C MET A 14 15.22 9.21 -7.68
N LYS A 15 15.69 8.27 -6.86
CA LYS A 15 15.77 6.84 -7.20
C LYS A 15 15.12 6.00 -6.10
N VAL A 16 14.40 4.98 -6.52
CA VAL A 16 13.84 3.97 -5.61
C VAL A 16 14.90 2.89 -5.36
N ALA A 17 15.12 2.55 -4.08
CA ALA A 17 16.08 1.55 -3.64
C ALA A 17 15.40 0.42 -2.85
N ASP A 18 16.17 -0.63 -2.55
CA ASP A 18 15.77 -1.78 -1.71
C ASP A 18 14.60 -2.59 -2.30
N PHE A 19 14.91 -3.38 -3.32
CA PHE A 19 13.97 -4.33 -3.94
C PHE A 19 13.96 -5.72 -3.26
N GLY A 20 14.55 -5.86 -2.06
CA GLY A 20 14.68 -7.15 -1.36
C GLY A 20 13.36 -7.85 -1.05
N LEU A 21 12.27 -7.10 -0.91
CA LEU A 21 10.91 -7.61 -0.71
C LEU A 21 10.02 -7.47 -1.95
N ALA A 22 10.54 -6.99 -3.07
CA ALA A 22 9.77 -6.91 -4.30
C ALA A 22 9.42 -8.32 -4.83
N ARG A 23 8.26 -8.44 -5.45
CA ARG A 23 7.77 -9.69 -6.05
C ARG A 23 7.25 -9.42 -7.44
N SER A 24 7.42 -10.40 -8.34
CA SER A 24 6.86 -10.34 -9.69
C SER A 24 5.36 -10.67 -9.65
N LEU A 25 4.56 -9.90 -10.39
CA LEU A 25 3.13 -10.15 -10.59
C LEU A 25 2.85 -10.83 -11.95
N LEU A 26 3.84 -11.53 -12.50
CA LEU A 26 3.79 -11.99 -13.91
C LEU A 26 2.81 -13.12 -14.18
N ASP A 27 2.27 -13.82 -13.19
CA ASP A 27 1.48 -15.04 -13.40
C ASP A 27 0.08 -15.04 -12.77
N ASP A 28 -0.70 -13.94 -13.00
CA ASP A 28 -2.14 -13.93 -12.63
C ASP A 28 -2.98 -14.97 -13.38
N ASN A 29 -2.43 -15.66 -14.41
CA ASN A 29 -3.14 -16.65 -15.22
C ASN A 29 -2.76 -18.11 -14.92
N LYS A 30 -1.85 -18.36 -13.99
CA LYS A 30 -1.59 -19.69 -13.44
C LYS A 30 -1.79 -19.63 -11.95
N SER A 31 -3.04 -19.77 -11.53
CA SER A 31 -3.38 -20.20 -10.18
C SER A 31 -2.83 -21.63 -10.00
N ASP A 32 -1.56 -21.74 -9.68
CA ASP A 32 -1.07 -22.90 -8.97
C ASP A 32 -1.78 -22.87 -7.60
N GLU A 33 -2.89 -23.63 -7.53
CA GLU A 33 -3.57 -23.96 -6.29
C GLU A 33 -2.55 -24.60 -5.34
N GLY A 34 -1.88 -23.80 -4.55
CA GLY A 34 -0.90 -24.30 -3.57
C GLY A 34 0.26 -23.39 -3.24
N THR A 35 0.57 -22.40 -4.03
CA THR A 35 1.62 -21.42 -3.69
C THR A 35 1.04 -20.36 -2.77
N LYS A 36 1.13 -20.59 -1.46
CA LYS A 36 0.91 -19.49 -0.49
C LYS A 36 1.84 -18.36 -0.87
N PRO A 37 1.34 -17.09 -0.98
CA PRO A 37 2.22 -15.96 -1.14
C PRO A 37 3.29 -16.03 -0.06
N PRO A 38 4.55 -15.65 -0.36
CA PRO A 38 5.60 -15.69 0.63
C PRO A 38 5.12 -14.90 1.83
N VAL A 39 5.04 -15.58 2.97
CA VAL A 39 4.72 -14.96 4.26
C VAL A 39 5.75 -13.85 4.41
N MET A 40 5.31 -12.60 4.24
CA MET A 40 6.19 -11.46 4.51
C MET A 40 6.58 -11.60 5.97
N THR A 41 7.88 -11.83 6.21
CA THR A 41 8.43 -11.90 7.56
C THR A 41 8.06 -10.59 8.25
N ASP A 42 7.12 -10.68 9.18
CA ASP A 42 6.52 -9.56 9.91
C ASP A 42 7.54 -8.73 10.72
N TYR A 43 8.77 -9.19 10.76
CA TYR A 43 9.75 -8.79 11.76
C TYR A 43 10.75 -7.69 11.33
N VAL A 44 10.78 -7.25 10.05
CA VAL A 44 11.93 -6.45 9.59
C VAL A 44 11.60 -5.11 8.91
N ALA A 45 10.36 -4.84 8.53
CA ALA A 45 10.03 -3.59 7.83
C ALA A 45 9.00 -2.76 8.61
N THR A 46 9.22 -1.45 8.67
CA THR A 46 8.31 -0.47 9.27
C THR A 46 6.89 -0.67 8.73
N ARG A 47 5.92 -0.99 9.59
CA ARG A 47 4.53 -1.27 9.22
C ARG A 47 3.72 -0.04 8.85
N TRP A 48 4.22 1.14 9.12
CA TRP A 48 3.51 2.43 8.97
C TRP A 48 3.05 2.74 7.54
N TYR A 49 3.69 2.10 6.55
CA TYR A 49 3.42 2.29 5.12
C TYR A 49 2.75 1.07 4.48
N ARG A 50 2.35 0.06 5.28
CA ARG A 50 1.72 -1.16 4.78
C ARG A 50 0.25 -0.92 4.49
N ALA A 51 -0.20 -1.40 3.33
CA ALA A 51 -1.60 -1.36 2.93
C ALA A 51 -2.48 -2.27 3.81
N PRO A 52 -3.78 -1.93 3.99
CA PRO A 52 -4.70 -2.70 4.83
C PRO A 52 -4.75 -4.19 4.46
N GLU A 53 -4.79 -4.53 3.17
CA GLU A 53 -4.79 -5.91 2.69
C GLU A 53 -3.55 -6.69 3.15
N ILE A 54 -2.40 -6.06 3.23
CA ILE A 54 -1.17 -6.69 3.74
C ILE A 54 -1.25 -6.89 5.25
N LEU A 55 -1.75 -5.90 5.99
CA LEU A 55 -1.92 -5.98 7.44
C LEU A 55 -2.91 -7.07 7.84
N LEU A 56 -3.95 -7.27 7.03
CA LEU A 56 -5.00 -8.27 7.22
C LEU A 56 -4.62 -9.65 6.67
N GLY A 57 -3.42 -9.81 6.10
CA GLY A 57 -2.95 -11.09 5.58
C GLY A 57 -3.69 -11.58 4.34
N SER A 58 -4.16 -10.67 3.48
CA SER A 58 -4.77 -11.03 2.21
C SER A 58 -3.80 -11.78 1.30
N ASN A 59 -4.31 -12.80 0.62
CA ASN A 59 -3.58 -13.52 -0.42
C ASN A 59 -3.65 -12.81 -1.79
N ARG A 60 -4.47 -11.77 -1.91
CA ARG A 60 -4.73 -11.04 -3.15
C ARG A 60 -4.22 -9.61 -3.03
N TYR A 61 -2.91 -9.42 -3.07
CA TYR A 61 -2.32 -8.10 -3.14
C TYR A 61 -1.57 -7.88 -4.46
N GLY A 62 -1.57 -6.65 -4.95
CA GLY A 62 -1.00 -6.29 -6.23
C GLY A 62 -0.28 -4.95 -6.19
N LYS A 63 -0.15 -4.29 -7.33
CA LYS A 63 0.52 -2.97 -7.46
C LYS A 63 -0.08 -1.88 -6.55
N ALA A 64 -1.35 -2.00 -6.19
CA ALA A 64 -2.05 -1.02 -5.36
C ALA A 64 -1.46 -0.88 -3.95
N VAL A 65 -0.70 -1.88 -3.44
CA VAL A 65 -0.01 -1.76 -2.14
C VAL A 65 1.05 -0.65 -2.15
N ASP A 66 1.71 -0.44 -3.29
CA ASP A 66 2.70 0.63 -3.43
C ASP A 66 2.04 2.01 -3.52
N LEU A 67 0.84 2.10 -4.10
CA LEU A 67 0.07 3.35 -4.10
C LEU A 67 -0.34 3.74 -2.68
N TRP A 68 -0.80 2.79 -1.84
CA TRP A 68 -1.05 3.06 -0.44
C TRP A 68 0.20 3.58 0.28
N SER A 69 1.35 2.91 0.09
CA SER A 69 2.61 3.36 0.66
C SER A 69 2.98 4.77 0.21
N LEU A 70 2.75 5.09 -1.07
CA LEU A 70 2.94 6.43 -1.62
C LEU A 70 2.03 7.46 -0.94
N GLY A 71 0.77 7.12 -0.71
CA GLY A 71 -0.17 7.98 0.02
C GLY A 71 0.29 8.26 1.46
N CYS A 72 0.83 7.25 2.17
CA CYS A 72 1.41 7.44 3.49
C CYS A 72 2.61 8.40 3.45
N ILE A 73 3.50 8.25 2.47
CA ILE A 73 4.66 9.15 2.26
C ILE A 73 4.18 10.56 1.92
N PHE A 74 3.19 10.67 1.04
CA PHE A 74 2.62 11.95 0.64
C PHE A 74 2.00 12.69 1.84
N GLY A 75 1.21 12.02 2.66
CA GLY A 75 0.67 12.60 3.88
C GLY A 75 1.74 13.01 4.89
N GLU A 76 2.83 12.22 5.00
CA GLU A 76 3.98 12.57 5.83
C GLU A 76 4.70 13.82 5.31
N MET A 77 4.81 14.00 3.99
CA MET A 77 5.35 15.24 3.39
C MET A 77 4.45 16.46 3.67
N LEU A 78 3.12 16.29 3.63
CA LEU A 78 2.18 17.38 3.92
C LEU A 78 2.16 17.77 5.41
N GLY A 79 2.28 16.78 6.30
CA GLY A 79 2.12 16.97 7.75
C GLY A 79 3.42 16.99 8.55
N GLY A 80 4.56 16.62 7.96
CA GLY A 80 5.86 16.58 8.63
C GLY A 80 6.03 15.43 9.63
N LYS A 81 5.09 14.47 9.68
CA LYS A 81 5.14 13.29 10.55
C LYS A 81 4.38 12.12 9.91
N PRO A 82 4.75 10.86 10.25
CA PRO A 82 4.06 9.68 9.73
C PRO A 82 2.54 9.74 9.96
N VAL A 83 1.77 9.37 8.93
CA VAL A 83 0.28 9.41 8.99
C VAL A 83 -0.23 8.35 9.97
N PHE A 84 0.30 7.14 9.89
CA PHE A 84 -0.16 5.99 10.68
C PHE A 84 0.99 5.36 11.49
N PRO A 85 1.46 5.98 12.58
CA PRO A 85 2.57 5.46 13.39
C PRO A 85 2.11 4.36 14.37
N GLY A 86 1.64 3.23 13.84
CA GLY A 86 1.16 2.09 14.62
C GLY A 86 2.28 1.33 15.34
N THR A 87 2.04 0.92 16.58
CA THR A 87 2.96 0.14 17.41
C THR A 87 2.81 -1.37 17.25
N SER A 88 1.63 -1.82 16.80
CA SER A 88 1.30 -3.21 16.47
C SER A 88 0.49 -3.26 15.18
N THR A 89 0.23 -4.45 14.63
CA THR A 89 -0.63 -4.62 13.44
C THR A 89 -2.04 -4.13 13.71
N LEU A 90 -2.61 -4.48 14.87
CA LEU A 90 -3.94 -4.04 15.26
C LEU A 90 -3.98 -2.52 15.44
N ASN A 91 -3.03 -1.94 16.17
CA ASN A 91 -2.96 -0.50 16.37
C ASN A 91 -2.72 0.27 15.04
N GLN A 92 -2.02 -0.34 14.08
CA GLN A 92 -1.88 0.22 12.74
C GLN A 92 -3.23 0.32 12.02
N LEU A 93 -4.03 -0.74 12.09
CA LEU A 93 -5.39 -0.77 11.51
C LEU A 93 -6.32 0.21 12.23
N GLU A 94 -6.23 0.33 13.56
CA GLU A 94 -6.95 1.35 14.33
C GLU A 94 -6.65 2.75 13.81
N LYS A 95 -5.37 3.10 13.66
CA LYS A 95 -4.95 4.41 13.13
C LYS A 95 -5.42 4.66 11.69
N ILE A 96 -5.43 3.62 10.86
CA ILE A 96 -6.00 3.71 9.52
C ILE A 96 -7.50 4.02 9.61
N GLY A 97 -8.23 3.32 10.46
CA GLY A 97 -9.65 3.54 10.64
C GLY A 97 -10.01 4.89 11.26
N GLU A 98 -9.18 5.42 12.17
CA GLU A 98 -9.34 6.78 12.69
C GLU A 98 -9.30 7.85 11.57
N MET A 99 -8.52 7.60 10.53
CA MET A 99 -8.31 8.54 9.42
C MET A 99 -9.20 8.29 8.22
N VAL A 100 -9.28 7.03 7.77
CA VAL A 100 -10.01 6.64 6.56
C VAL A 100 -11.48 6.33 6.86
N GLY A 101 -11.80 6.08 8.13
CA GLY A 101 -13.09 5.57 8.59
C GLY A 101 -13.12 4.05 8.65
N ALA A 102 -14.26 3.49 9.04
CA ALA A 102 -14.48 2.05 9.01
C ALA A 102 -14.64 1.56 7.57
N PRO A 103 -14.08 0.39 7.20
CA PRO A 103 -14.30 -0.18 5.87
C PRO A 103 -15.76 -0.58 5.70
N THR A 104 -16.29 -0.43 4.48
CA THR A 104 -17.63 -0.90 4.09
C THR A 104 -17.65 -2.41 3.92
N THR A 105 -18.85 -2.99 3.75
CA THR A 105 -19.01 -4.42 3.43
C THR A 105 -18.32 -4.77 2.10
N GLU A 106 -18.39 -3.86 1.13
CA GLU A 106 -17.73 -3.98 -0.16
C GLU A 106 -16.21 -3.95 -0.01
N ASP A 107 -15.67 -3.04 0.81
CA ASP A 107 -14.23 -2.96 1.11
C ASP A 107 -13.73 -4.27 1.74
N ILE A 108 -14.47 -4.82 2.70
CA ILE A 108 -14.11 -6.08 3.35
C ILE A 108 -14.08 -7.23 2.36
N THR A 109 -15.06 -7.26 1.45
CA THR A 109 -15.11 -8.27 0.39
C THR A 109 -13.92 -8.13 -0.55
N ALA A 110 -13.55 -6.90 -0.91
CA ALA A 110 -12.41 -6.61 -1.80
C ALA A 110 -11.07 -6.94 -1.15
N LEU A 111 -10.94 -6.76 0.18
CA LEU A 111 -9.74 -7.12 0.94
C LEU A 111 -9.48 -8.63 0.97
N ALA A 112 -10.50 -9.45 0.71
CA ALA A 112 -10.41 -10.91 0.49
C ALA A 112 -9.54 -11.68 1.51
N SER A 113 -9.60 -11.30 2.78
CA SER A 113 -8.88 -11.98 3.87
C SER A 113 -9.86 -12.72 4.78
N THR A 114 -9.50 -13.93 5.18
CA THR A 114 -10.26 -14.73 6.14
C THR A 114 -10.25 -14.15 7.55
N PHE A 115 -9.24 -13.35 7.88
CA PHE A 115 -9.05 -12.74 9.20
C PHE A 115 -9.66 -11.34 9.34
N THR A 116 -10.15 -10.75 8.23
CA THR A 116 -10.61 -9.35 8.24
C THR A 116 -11.68 -9.11 9.28
N LEU A 117 -12.72 -9.95 9.33
CA LEU A 117 -13.84 -9.77 10.26
C LEU A 117 -13.42 -9.95 11.72
N GLU A 118 -12.59 -10.95 12.02
CA GLU A 118 -12.12 -11.21 13.38
C GLU A 118 -11.21 -10.05 13.88
N MET A 119 -10.35 -9.53 13.02
CA MET A 119 -9.49 -8.41 13.38
C MET A 119 -10.28 -7.11 13.53
N LEU A 120 -11.26 -6.86 12.68
CA LEU A 120 -12.12 -5.67 12.76
C LEU A 120 -13.03 -5.74 13.99
N ASP A 121 -13.54 -6.92 14.39
CA ASP A 121 -14.31 -7.12 15.62
C ASP A 121 -13.50 -6.84 16.90
N ALA A 122 -12.18 -7.00 16.82
CA ALA A 122 -11.27 -6.70 17.94
C ALA A 122 -10.91 -5.21 18.05
N MET A 123 -11.30 -4.40 17.08
CA MET A 123 -10.96 -2.97 17.07
C MET A 123 -12.02 -2.12 17.77
N PRO A 124 -11.62 -1.01 18.41
CA PRO A 124 -12.54 -0.09 19.09
C PRO A 124 -13.35 0.81 18.13
N PHE A 125 -13.56 0.39 16.88
CA PHE A 125 -14.44 1.13 15.97
C PHE A 125 -15.89 1.03 16.44
N PRO A 126 -16.69 2.08 16.34
CA PRO A 126 -18.13 1.95 16.43
C PRO A 126 -18.66 1.30 15.14
N MET A 127 -18.49 0.00 15.06
CA MET A 127 -19.13 -0.83 14.05
C MET A 127 -20.52 -1.16 14.57
N GLY A 128 -21.51 -0.33 14.39
CA GLY A 128 -22.91 -0.54 14.70
C GLY A 128 -23.27 -1.48 15.88
N GLU A 129 -24.53 -1.62 16.20
CA GLU A 129 -24.98 -2.60 17.20
C GLU A 129 -24.80 -4.05 16.70
N LYS A 130 -24.47 -4.98 17.60
CA LYS A 130 -24.43 -6.40 17.28
C LYS A 130 -25.81 -6.86 16.83
N GLY A 131 -25.90 -7.45 15.66
CA GLY A 131 -27.10 -8.07 15.17
C GLY A 131 -27.53 -9.29 16.00
N PRO A 132 -28.72 -9.86 15.73
CA PRO A 132 -29.25 -11.04 16.44
C PRO A 132 -28.35 -12.28 16.33
N ASP A 133 -27.45 -12.32 15.33
CA ASP A 133 -26.47 -13.37 15.08
C ASP A 133 -25.16 -13.17 15.88
N GLY A 134 -25.11 -12.16 16.73
CA GLY A 134 -23.92 -11.80 17.53
C GLY A 134 -22.82 -11.08 16.74
N LYS A 135 -23.00 -10.86 15.44
CA LYS A 135 -22.07 -10.13 14.60
C LYS A 135 -22.43 -8.67 14.57
N ARG A 136 -21.43 -7.81 14.51
CA ARG A 136 -21.64 -6.37 14.32
C ARG A 136 -21.93 -6.10 12.85
N ALA A 137 -22.99 -5.35 12.55
CA ALA A 137 -23.18 -4.79 11.25
C ALA A 137 -22.06 -3.76 11.02
N LEU A 138 -21.41 -3.83 9.85
CA LEU A 138 -20.50 -2.79 9.41
C LEU A 138 -21.36 -1.60 9.01
N VAL A 139 -21.26 -0.52 9.74
CA VAL A 139 -21.94 0.72 9.38
C VAL A 139 -21.01 1.49 8.46
N PRO A 140 -21.42 1.75 7.20
CA PRO A 140 -20.67 2.64 6.32
C PRO A 140 -20.49 3.99 7.02
N PHE A 141 -19.29 4.56 6.94
CA PHE A 141 -19.05 5.89 7.44
C PHE A 141 -20.03 6.89 6.79
N ASN A 142 -20.88 7.51 7.60
CA ASN A 142 -21.79 8.53 7.11
C ASN A 142 -21.14 9.89 7.26
N LYS A 143 -20.71 10.50 6.14
CA LYS A 143 -20.17 11.87 6.11
C LYS A 143 -21.10 12.92 6.73
N ALA A 144 -22.41 12.66 6.80
CA ALA A 144 -23.40 13.58 7.35
C ALA A 144 -23.50 13.55 8.89
N SER A 145 -22.89 12.59 9.53
CA SER A 145 -22.80 12.49 10.98
C SER A 145 -21.38 12.07 11.34
N PRO A 146 -20.42 13.02 11.27
CA PRO A 146 -19.07 12.71 11.70
C PRO A 146 -19.13 12.28 13.16
N PRO A 147 -18.53 11.14 13.53
CA PRO A 147 -18.43 10.77 14.92
C PRO A 147 -17.64 11.83 15.68
N GLU A 148 -17.94 11.95 16.95
CA GLU A 148 -17.20 12.82 17.86
C GLU A 148 -15.71 12.49 17.83
N PRO A 149 -14.80 13.48 18.01
CA PRO A 149 -13.36 13.23 18.04
C PRO A 149 -13.02 12.10 19.03
N GLY A 150 -12.47 11.01 18.54
CA GLY A 150 -12.15 9.81 19.31
C GLY A 150 -13.09 8.60 19.11
N HIS A 151 -14.15 8.70 18.31
CA HIS A 151 -15.14 7.63 18.08
C HIS A 151 -15.17 7.15 16.63
N GLY A 152 -14.03 6.87 16.02
CA GLY A 152 -13.92 6.00 14.84
C GLY A 152 -14.51 6.46 13.52
N GLY A 153 -14.87 7.74 13.39
CA GLY A 153 -15.19 8.32 12.09
C GLY A 153 -13.95 8.87 11.42
N GLY A 154 -13.77 8.56 10.15
CA GLY A 154 -12.62 9.06 9.41
C GLY A 154 -12.47 10.55 9.56
N ASN A 155 -11.27 10.99 9.92
CA ASN A 155 -10.98 12.40 9.96
C ASN A 155 -11.00 12.96 8.53
N ASP A 156 -11.50 14.15 8.38
CA ASP A 156 -11.40 14.89 7.14
C ASP A 156 -9.92 15.19 6.86
N TRP A 157 -9.40 14.74 5.72
CA TRP A 157 -8.03 15.03 5.29
C TRP A 157 -7.73 16.53 5.24
N ARG A 158 -8.75 17.36 4.94
CA ARG A 158 -8.63 18.82 4.97
C ARG A 158 -8.35 19.35 6.38
N SER A 159 -9.00 18.78 7.37
CA SER A 159 -8.76 19.15 8.78
C SER A 159 -7.36 18.75 9.24
N LEU A 160 -6.86 17.61 8.77
CA LEU A 160 -5.51 17.16 9.09
C LEU A 160 -4.44 17.99 8.37
N TYR A 161 -4.69 18.38 7.12
CA TYR A 161 -3.76 19.14 6.27
C TYR A 161 -4.36 20.48 5.82
N PRO A 162 -4.58 21.43 6.74
CA PRO A 162 -5.29 22.69 6.43
C PRO A 162 -4.56 23.59 5.42
N LYS A 163 -3.27 23.38 5.23
CA LYS A 163 -2.43 24.12 4.27
C LYS A 163 -2.29 23.42 2.91
N ALA A 164 -2.80 22.20 2.75
CA ALA A 164 -2.74 21.50 1.49
C ALA A 164 -3.71 22.12 0.47
N SER A 165 -3.36 22.06 -0.82
CA SER A 165 -4.27 22.46 -1.90
C SER A 165 -5.46 21.49 -2.01
N ASP A 166 -6.53 21.91 -2.69
CA ASP A 166 -7.68 21.04 -2.93
C ASP A 166 -7.28 19.82 -3.78
N ASP A 167 -6.41 20.01 -4.76
CA ASP A 167 -5.89 18.91 -5.58
C ASP A 167 -5.06 17.92 -4.75
N ALA A 168 -4.31 18.39 -3.74
CA ALA A 168 -3.57 17.50 -2.85
C ALA A 168 -4.50 16.64 -2.00
N ILE A 169 -5.58 17.21 -1.49
CA ILE A 169 -6.59 16.48 -0.72
C ILE A 169 -7.33 15.48 -1.61
N ASP A 170 -7.75 15.88 -2.82
CA ASP A 170 -8.40 15.00 -3.78
C ASP A 170 -7.51 13.81 -4.17
N LEU A 171 -6.23 14.04 -4.43
CA LEU A 171 -5.27 12.96 -4.69
C LEU A 171 -5.15 12.01 -3.49
N MET A 172 -5.06 12.56 -2.27
CA MET A 172 -5.01 11.76 -1.04
C MET A 172 -6.25 10.87 -0.90
N GLU A 173 -7.45 11.41 -1.12
CA GLU A 173 -8.71 10.66 -1.07
C GLU A 173 -8.78 9.55 -2.13
N LYS A 174 -8.20 9.77 -3.31
CA LYS A 174 -8.15 8.77 -4.39
C LYS A 174 -7.14 7.65 -4.12
N ILE A 175 -6.08 7.93 -3.38
CA ILE A 175 -5.07 6.94 -2.99
C ILE A 175 -5.54 6.13 -1.78
N MET A 176 -6.09 6.79 -0.74
CA MET A 176 -6.39 6.18 0.56
C MET A 176 -7.76 5.49 0.59
N LYS A 177 -7.93 4.47 -0.26
CA LYS A 177 -9.10 3.59 -0.30
C LYS A 177 -8.76 2.22 0.27
N TYR A 178 -9.71 1.61 1.02
CA TYR A 178 -9.54 0.23 1.50
C TYR A 178 -9.50 -0.76 0.34
N ASP A 179 -10.46 -0.65 -0.60
CA ASP A 179 -10.47 -1.49 -1.80
C ASP A 179 -9.28 -1.14 -2.71
N PRO A 180 -8.34 -2.08 -2.92
CA PRO A 180 -7.20 -1.86 -3.82
C PRO A 180 -7.60 -1.52 -5.26
N ASN A 181 -8.79 -1.96 -5.70
CA ASN A 181 -9.27 -1.72 -7.06
C ASN A 181 -9.82 -0.29 -7.24
N GLN A 182 -10.23 0.35 -6.16
CA GLN A 182 -10.72 1.73 -6.16
C GLN A 182 -9.60 2.76 -5.96
N ARG A 183 -8.39 2.33 -5.60
CA ARG A 183 -7.23 3.24 -5.53
C ARG A 183 -6.86 3.72 -6.92
N ILE A 184 -6.47 4.99 -7.02
CA ILE A 184 -5.95 5.57 -8.25
C ILE A 184 -4.78 4.73 -8.77
N LYS A 185 -4.70 4.51 -10.07
CA LYS A 185 -3.55 3.84 -10.68
C LYS A 185 -2.39 4.81 -10.86
N ALA A 186 -1.16 4.32 -10.86
CA ALA A 186 0.03 5.18 -11.00
C ALA A 186 -0.03 6.05 -12.27
N LYS A 187 -0.47 5.48 -13.40
CA LYS A 187 -0.64 6.22 -14.66
C LYS A 187 -1.66 7.36 -14.53
N ASP A 188 -2.80 7.10 -13.88
CA ASP A 188 -3.85 8.11 -13.70
C ASP A 188 -3.42 9.16 -12.67
N GLY A 189 -2.58 8.78 -11.71
CA GLY A 189 -1.96 9.70 -10.75
C GLY A 189 -1.01 10.70 -11.39
N LEU A 190 -0.27 10.31 -12.43
CA LEU A 190 0.63 11.23 -13.16
C LEU A 190 -0.16 12.37 -13.84
N THR A 191 -1.36 12.06 -14.38
CA THR A 191 -2.23 13.05 -15.03
C THR A 191 -3.15 13.79 -14.07
N HIS A 192 -3.07 13.49 -12.75
CA HIS A 192 -3.89 14.15 -11.75
C HIS A 192 -3.54 15.65 -11.65
N PRO A 193 -4.51 16.58 -11.43
CA PRO A 193 -4.25 18.02 -11.35
C PRO A 193 -3.09 18.39 -10.42
N TYR A 194 -2.93 17.71 -9.29
CA TYR A 194 -1.83 17.93 -8.37
C TYR A 194 -0.45 17.68 -9.00
N CYS A 195 -0.34 16.71 -9.91
CA CYS A 195 0.91 16.34 -10.58
C CYS A 195 1.08 17.00 -11.94
N SER A 196 0.04 17.62 -12.50
CA SER A 196 -0.02 18.07 -13.90
C SER A 196 1.11 19.03 -14.29
N GLN A 197 1.57 19.89 -13.37
CA GLN A 197 2.67 20.82 -13.64
C GLN A 197 4.03 20.13 -13.82
N PHE A 198 4.18 18.89 -13.39
CA PHE A 198 5.40 18.08 -13.49
C PHE A 198 5.24 16.90 -14.45
N HIS A 199 4.03 16.68 -14.95
CA HIS A 199 3.74 15.59 -15.89
C HIS A 199 4.25 15.94 -17.28
N ASP A 200 5.13 15.11 -17.81
CA ASP A 200 5.64 15.19 -19.18
C ASP A 200 5.68 13.78 -19.78
N GLN A 201 4.72 13.50 -20.65
CA GLN A 201 4.55 12.18 -21.25
C GLN A 201 5.77 11.72 -22.05
N ASP A 202 6.57 12.64 -22.60
CA ASP A 202 7.74 12.31 -23.40
C ASP A 202 8.93 11.89 -22.54
N THR A 203 8.97 12.34 -21.27
CA THR A 203 10.04 12.01 -20.30
C THR A 203 9.66 10.91 -19.32
N GLU A 204 8.44 10.37 -19.40
CA GLU A 204 7.92 9.28 -18.54
C GLU A 204 7.86 7.94 -19.30
N PRO A 205 9.03 7.27 -19.53
CA PRO A 205 9.06 6.07 -20.34
C PRO A 205 8.28 4.93 -19.69
N LEU A 206 7.42 4.30 -20.46
CA LEU A 206 6.81 3.04 -20.08
C LEU A 206 7.76 1.89 -20.38
N ALA A 207 7.80 0.89 -19.50
CA ALA A 207 8.56 -0.33 -19.80
C ALA A 207 7.99 -0.99 -21.06
N ALA A 208 8.84 -1.22 -22.07
CA ALA A 208 8.45 -1.85 -23.32
C ALA A 208 7.98 -3.29 -23.12
N GLU A 209 8.55 -3.97 -22.14
CA GLU A 209 8.25 -5.36 -21.79
C GLU A 209 8.04 -5.53 -20.28
N LYS A 210 7.35 -6.59 -19.90
CA LYS A 210 7.21 -6.97 -18.49
C LYS A 210 8.58 -7.35 -17.94
N VAL A 211 8.91 -6.84 -16.75
CA VAL A 211 10.14 -7.23 -16.06
C VAL A 211 10.05 -8.70 -15.67
N SER A 212 10.95 -9.52 -16.24
CA SER A 212 11.09 -10.93 -15.89
C SER A 212 12.25 -11.10 -14.91
N ILE A 213 12.01 -11.81 -13.82
CA ILE A 213 13.06 -12.16 -12.86
C ILE A 213 13.65 -13.51 -13.27
N PRO A 214 14.99 -13.62 -13.48
CA PRO A 214 15.61 -14.84 -13.97
C PRO A 214 15.43 -16.05 -13.05
N ILE A 215 15.24 -15.82 -11.75
CA ILE A 215 15.03 -16.86 -10.76
C ILE A 215 13.66 -16.64 -10.12
N HIS A 216 12.78 -17.63 -10.24
CA HIS A 216 11.45 -17.56 -9.62
C HIS A 216 11.57 -17.37 -8.10
N ASP A 217 10.77 -16.46 -7.51
CA ASP A 217 10.84 -16.06 -6.09
C ASP A 217 10.73 -17.23 -5.10
N ASN A 218 10.00 -18.29 -5.46
CA ASN A 218 9.84 -19.48 -4.63
C ASN A 218 10.97 -20.51 -4.77
N LYS A 219 11.94 -20.27 -5.67
CA LYS A 219 13.05 -21.21 -5.90
C LYS A 219 14.20 -20.92 -4.95
N LYS A 220 14.41 -21.81 -3.97
CA LYS A 220 15.58 -21.76 -3.11
C LYS A 220 16.76 -22.44 -3.81
N LEU A 221 17.84 -21.71 -4.02
CA LEU A 221 19.10 -22.21 -4.56
C LEU A 221 20.15 -22.31 -3.43
N SER A 222 21.21 -23.11 -3.66
CA SER A 222 22.37 -23.11 -2.76
C SER A 222 23.10 -21.76 -2.83
N THR A 223 23.80 -21.40 -1.77
CA THR A 223 24.62 -20.17 -1.71
C THR A 223 25.65 -20.13 -2.85
N GLN A 224 26.22 -21.28 -3.17
CA GLN A 224 27.18 -21.41 -4.28
C GLN A 224 26.48 -21.05 -5.61
N LYS A 225 25.28 -21.60 -5.86
CA LYS A 225 24.55 -21.33 -7.11
C LYS A 225 24.14 -19.88 -7.26
N TYR A 226 23.72 -19.21 -6.16
CA TYR A 226 23.47 -17.76 -6.19
C TYR A 226 24.73 -16.97 -6.55
N ARG A 227 25.89 -17.31 -5.98
CA ARG A 227 27.18 -16.64 -6.31
C ARG A 227 27.54 -16.80 -7.77
N GLU A 228 27.42 -18.01 -8.32
CA GLU A 228 27.69 -18.29 -9.74
C GLU A 228 26.81 -17.40 -10.65
N LEU A 229 25.49 -17.40 -10.42
CA LEU A 229 24.54 -16.63 -11.23
C LEU A 229 24.79 -15.12 -11.12
N MET A 230 25.10 -14.60 -9.93
CA MET A 230 25.45 -13.19 -9.74
C MET A 230 26.73 -12.83 -10.48
N TYR A 231 27.72 -13.71 -10.47
CA TYR A 231 28.98 -13.49 -11.17
C TYR A 231 28.80 -13.51 -12.70
N GLU A 232 27.99 -14.42 -13.22
CA GLU A 232 27.63 -14.47 -14.64
C GLU A 232 26.90 -13.18 -15.08
N ASP A 233 25.94 -12.71 -14.29
CA ASP A 233 25.20 -11.46 -14.57
C ASP A 233 26.15 -10.25 -14.57
N LEU A 234 27.05 -10.13 -13.58
CA LEU A 234 28.04 -9.09 -13.53
C LEU A 234 28.94 -9.08 -14.77
N LYS A 235 29.44 -10.24 -15.19
CA LYS A 235 30.23 -10.36 -16.42
C LYS A 235 29.45 -9.94 -17.66
N ALA A 236 28.20 -10.37 -17.77
CA ALA A 236 27.36 -9.98 -18.90
C ALA A 236 27.10 -8.48 -18.98
N ARG A 237 26.97 -7.80 -17.84
CA ARG A 237 26.81 -6.34 -17.76
C ARG A 237 28.10 -5.61 -18.14
N GLN A 238 29.26 -6.08 -17.65
CA GLN A 238 30.55 -5.50 -17.99
C GLN A 238 30.89 -5.61 -19.49
N ALA A 239 30.43 -6.69 -20.14
CA ALA A 239 30.64 -6.88 -21.57
C ALA A 239 29.74 -5.98 -22.46
N LYS A 240 28.69 -5.38 -21.89
CA LYS A 240 27.77 -4.46 -22.59
C LYS A 240 28.07 -2.96 -22.33
N ALA A 241 28.94 -2.67 -21.36
CA ALA A 241 29.40 -1.32 -21.02
C ALA A 241 30.65 -0.96 -21.79
#